data_3f33980347ba3f4f40cbd87d65bae8b5
#
_entry.id   3f33980347ba3f4f40cbd87d65bae8b5
#
_cell.length_a   1.000
_cell.length_b   1.000
_cell.length_c   1.000
_cell.angle_alpha   90.00
_cell.angle_beta   90.00
_cell.angle_gamma   90.00
#
_symmetry.space_group_name_H-M   'P 1'
#
loop_
_entity.id
_entity.type
_entity.pdbx_description
1 polymer ?
#
loop_
_entity_poly.entity_id
_entity_poly.type
_entity_poly.pdbx_seq_one_letter_code
_entity_poly.pdbx_strand_id
1 'polypeptide(L)'
;MASSRLASALVPVWLVAAASLLAACSGESSSDASEESTGPGSSTIVATTTILGSVAGDIVACADPAATVTTLMPVGADPHDFAPSSQQVAQIVQADLVIANGLGLEAGLDDALDNARSDGATVLEIAELVDPIPFGEHADDHSDDHADEAATEDDHADEAATEDEHEHGSEDPHVWFDMTRMATAAELIGAQLATTGGTAYAECGTEVAERIRAAEAEVRATLESVPADRRILVTDHDALGYLADAYGYEIAGTVIPSGTTLAEPSSADLAELVSVIVTEDVPAIFANSAEPSTLAEAVAAETGRDVQVVSLYVGSLGEPGSGAEDYLSMMATDANLIATALTR
;
A
#
# COMPACT_ATOMS: atom_id res chain seq x y z
N MET A 1 4.66 -65.84 -22.74
CA MET A 1 4.96 -66.25 -24.11
C MET A 1 5.43 -65.04 -24.90
N ALA A 2 6.67 -65.22 -25.36
CA ALA A 2 7.35 -64.71 -26.55
C ALA A 2 7.54 -63.17 -26.62
N SER A 3 8.72 -62.68 -26.36
CA SER A 3 9.98 -62.66 -27.17
C SER A 3 10.05 -61.39 -28.01
N SER A 4 10.91 -60.42 -27.61
CA SER A 4 12.26 -60.23 -28.14
C SER A 4 12.35 -59.65 -29.56
N ARG A 5 12.97 -58.47 -29.72
CA ARG A 5 14.22 -58.34 -30.48
C ARG A 5 14.81 -56.92 -30.40
N LEU A 6 16.07 -56.91 -29.99
CA LEU A 6 17.03 -55.80 -30.21
C LEU A 6 17.35 -55.64 -31.70
N ALA A 7 17.64 -54.41 -32.11
CA ALA A 7 18.45 -54.14 -33.28
C ALA A 7 19.38 -52.94 -33.00
N SER A 8 20.65 -53.22 -32.83
CA SER A 8 21.77 -52.26 -32.86
C SER A 8 22.07 -51.87 -34.29
N ALA A 9 22.42 -50.63 -34.54
CA ALA A 9 23.09 -50.22 -35.79
C ALA A 9 24.17 -49.16 -35.50
N LEU A 10 25.32 -49.44 -36.01
CA LEU A 10 26.63 -48.90 -35.83
C LEU A 10 26.86 -47.54 -36.55
N VAL A 11 27.76 -46.76 -35.96
CA VAL A 11 28.45 -45.55 -36.44
C VAL A 11 29.27 -45.81 -37.70
N PRO A 12 29.53 -44.80 -38.54
CA PRO A 12 30.92 -44.54 -38.84
C PRO A 12 31.38 -43.11 -38.60
N VAL A 13 32.53 -43.01 -37.99
CA VAL A 13 33.48 -41.89 -37.88
C VAL A 13 34.05 -41.54 -39.26
N TRP A 14 34.04 -40.27 -39.60
CA TRP A 14 34.89 -39.73 -40.64
C TRP A 14 35.79 -38.65 -40.05
N LEU A 15 37.07 -38.95 -39.97
CA LEU A 15 38.22 -38.06 -39.78
C LEU A 15 38.59 -37.46 -41.15
N VAL A 16 38.72 -36.13 -41.25
CA VAL A 16 39.49 -35.49 -42.30
C VAL A 16 40.33 -34.37 -41.67
N ALA A 17 41.61 -34.48 -41.98
CA ALA A 17 42.70 -33.70 -41.45
C ALA A 17 42.93 -32.38 -42.20
N ALA A 18 43.40 -31.44 -41.44
CA ALA A 18 44.36 -30.33 -41.68
C ALA A 18 44.66 -29.85 -43.12
N ALA A 19 44.62 -28.52 -43.27
CA ALA A 19 45.65 -27.76 -44.01
C ALA A 19 45.68 -26.30 -43.57
N SER A 20 46.78 -25.89 -42.97
CA SER A 20 47.13 -24.50 -42.62
C SER A 20 47.56 -23.75 -43.88
N LEU A 21 47.06 -22.52 -44.05
CA LEU A 21 47.69 -21.55 -44.96
C LEU A 21 47.68 -20.18 -44.24
N LEU A 22 48.89 -19.78 -43.85
CA LEU A 22 49.20 -18.42 -43.46
C LEU A 22 49.16 -17.50 -44.70
N ALA A 23 48.37 -16.46 -44.68
CA ALA A 23 48.52 -15.29 -45.51
C ALA A 23 48.46 -14.05 -44.63
N ALA A 24 49.62 -13.44 -44.42
CA ALA A 24 49.72 -12.11 -43.83
C ALA A 24 49.38 -11.07 -44.91
N CYS A 25 48.41 -10.19 -44.62
CA CYS A 25 48.26 -8.92 -45.29
C CYS A 25 47.92 -7.86 -44.24
N SER A 26 48.83 -6.89 -44.18
CA SER A 26 48.66 -5.61 -43.46
C SER A 26 47.52 -4.84 -44.09
N GLY A 27 46.56 -4.44 -43.27
CA GLY A 27 45.49 -3.54 -43.64
C GLY A 27 45.15 -2.69 -42.42
N GLU A 28 45.22 -1.38 -42.61
CA GLU A 28 44.99 -0.33 -41.61
C GLU A 28 43.70 -0.57 -40.80
N SER A 29 43.87 -0.53 -39.50
CA SER A 29 42.78 -0.58 -38.52
C SER A 29 42.05 0.76 -38.56
N SER A 30 40.91 0.78 -39.24
CA SER A 30 39.83 1.70 -38.88
C SER A 30 39.16 1.07 -37.68
N SER A 31 39.46 1.56 -36.50
CA SER A 31 38.66 1.29 -35.28
C SER A 31 37.32 1.99 -35.44
N ASP A 32 36.38 1.28 -36.04
CA ASP A 32 34.97 1.54 -35.88
C ASP A 32 34.67 1.16 -34.43
N ALA A 33 34.80 2.15 -33.53
CA ALA A 33 34.17 2.09 -32.22
C ALA A 33 32.67 2.10 -32.51
N SER A 34 32.07 0.90 -32.49
CA SER A 34 30.63 0.78 -32.27
C SER A 34 30.38 1.51 -30.98
N GLU A 35 29.93 2.75 -31.02
CA GLU A 35 29.22 3.39 -29.92
C GLU A 35 28.04 2.45 -29.65
N GLU A 36 28.19 1.63 -28.62
CA GLU A 36 27.01 1.06 -27.93
C GLU A 36 26.16 2.27 -27.56
N SER A 37 25.14 2.51 -28.38
CA SER A 37 24.04 3.37 -28.00
C SER A 37 23.47 2.77 -26.72
N THR A 38 23.95 3.25 -25.59
CA THR A 38 23.20 3.15 -24.32
C THR A 38 21.94 3.94 -24.59
N GLY A 39 20.88 3.24 -24.97
CA GLY A 39 19.54 3.77 -24.92
C GLY A 39 19.32 4.32 -23.49
N PRO A 40 18.46 5.31 -23.30
CA PRO A 40 18.16 5.79 -21.96
C PRO A 40 17.88 4.56 -21.09
N GLY A 41 18.67 4.39 -20.02
CA GLY A 41 18.51 3.28 -19.09
C GLY A 41 17.07 3.27 -18.62
N SER A 42 16.44 2.09 -18.62
CA SER A 42 15.09 1.95 -18.08
C SER A 42 15.13 2.45 -16.64
N SER A 43 14.35 3.50 -16.33
CA SER A 43 14.28 4.06 -14.98
C SER A 43 13.80 2.99 -14.02
N THR A 44 14.47 2.87 -12.89
CA THR A 44 14.09 1.95 -11.81
C THR A 44 13.03 2.61 -10.93
N ILE A 45 11.80 2.11 -10.99
CA ILE A 45 10.66 2.64 -10.26
C ILE A 45 10.29 1.66 -9.15
N VAL A 46 10.22 2.14 -7.92
CA VAL A 46 9.81 1.37 -6.74
C VAL A 46 8.55 2.01 -6.15
N ALA A 47 7.52 1.21 -5.87
CA ALA A 47 6.38 1.61 -5.07
C ALA A 47 6.43 0.87 -3.73
N THR A 48 6.18 1.55 -2.63
CA THR A 48 6.27 0.96 -1.28
C THR A 48 5.17 -0.05 -1.04
N THR A 49 3.91 0.32 -1.30
CA THR A 49 2.71 -0.50 -1.05
C THR A 49 2.18 -1.18 -2.32
N THR A 50 1.40 -2.23 -2.15
CA THR A 50 0.72 -2.92 -3.27
C THR A 50 -0.30 -2.02 -3.97
N ILE A 51 -0.96 -1.15 -3.23
CA ILE A 51 -1.96 -0.20 -3.74
C ILE A 51 -1.32 0.82 -4.68
N LEU A 52 -0.24 1.48 -4.24
CA LEU A 52 0.51 2.41 -5.09
C LEU A 52 1.19 1.68 -6.25
N GLY A 53 1.68 0.45 -6.01
CA GLY A 53 2.24 -0.41 -7.04
C GLY A 53 1.26 -0.73 -8.16
N SER A 54 -0.01 -0.94 -7.82
CA SER A 54 -1.09 -1.15 -8.81
C SER A 54 -1.30 0.08 -9.68
N VAL A 55 -1.49 1.24 -9.07
CA VAL A 55 -1.77 2.50 -9.79
C VAL A 55 -0.57 2.91 -10.66
N ALA A 56 0.64 2.88 -10.09
CA ALA A 56 1.88 3.18 -10.84
C ALA A 56 2.13 2.16 -11.95
N GLY A 57 1.86 0.88 -11.70
CA GLY A 57 1.96 -0.19 -12.69
C GLY A 57 1.05 0.01 -13.90
N ASP A 58 -0.17 0.43 -13.68
CA ASP A 58 -1.13 0.77 -14.74
C ASP A 58 -0.64 1.94 -15.62
N ILE A 59 -0.09 2.99 -14.99
CA ILE A 59 0.47 4.15 -15.70
C ILE A 59 1.68 3.73 -16.54
N VAL A 60 2.58 2.96 -15.94
CA VAL A 60 3.80 2.50 -16.62
C VAL A 60 3.47 1.56 -17.77
N ALA A 61 2.59 0.59 -17.56
CA ALA A 61 2.17 -0.34 -18.61
C ALA A 61 1.48 0.35 -19.80
N CYS A 62 0.73 1.45 -19.55
CA CYS A 62 0.13 2.27 -20.59
C CYS A 62 1.21 3.05 -21.39
N ALA A 63 2.16 3.69 -20.71
CA ALA A 63 3.13 4.59 -21.32
C ALA A 63 4.30 3.85 -21.99
N ASP A 64 4.82 2.81 -21.35
CA ASP A 64 5.92 1.97 -21.82
C ASP A 64 5.74 0.52 -21.37
N PRO A 65 5.16 -0.36 -22.21
CA PRO A 65 4.92 -1.76 -21.85
C PRO A 65 6.20 -2.58 -21.56
N ALA A 66 7.39 -2.04 -21.81
CA ALA A 66 8.66 -2.69 -21.49
C ALA A 66 9.19 -2.30 -20.11
N ALA A 67 8.72 -1.18 -19.56
CA ALA A 67 9.07 -0.73 -18.22
C ALA A 67 8.22 -1.46 -17.16
N THR A 68 8.74 -1.53 -15.93
CA THR A 68 8.08 -2.18 -14.80
C THR A 68 8.22 -1.36 -13.53
N VAL A 69 7.24 -1.49 -12.65
CA VAL A 69 7.29 -0.99 -11.28
C VAL A 69 7.62 -2.18 -10.35
N THR A 70 8.57 -1.99 -9.45
CA THR A 70 8.82 -2.94 -8.37
C THR A 70 7.98 -2.55 -7.17
N THR A 71 7.05 -3.40 -6.76
CA THR A 71 6.32 -3.23 -5.51
C THR A 71 7.14 -3.83 -4.37
N LEU A 72 7.42 -3.05 -3.34
CA LEU A 72 8.31 -3.43 -2.25
C LEU A 72 7.65 -4.39 -1.27
N MET A 73 6.46 -4.04 -0.80
CA MET A 73 5.69 -4.86 0.12
C MET A 73 4.99 -6.00 -0.64
N PRO A 74 5.08 -7.25 -0.14
CA PRO A 74 4.31 -8.34 -0.73
C PRO A 74 2.81 -8.17 -0.43
N VAL A 75 1.98 -8.85 -1.23
CA VAL A 75 0.54 -8.95 -0.95
C VAL A 75 0.31 -9.54 0.44
N GLY A 76 -0.61 -8.96 1.19
CA GLY A 76 -0.94 -9.37 2.55
C GLY A 76 0.01 -8.86 3.63
N ALA A 77 0.99 -8.01 3.30
CA ALA A 77 1.77 -7.31 4.31
C ALA A 77 1.02 -6.10 4.84
N ASP A 78 1.09 -5.90 6.15
CA ASP A 78 0.62 -4.68 6.79
C ASP A 78 1.71 -3.58 6.62
N PRO A 79 1.37 -2.42 6.06
CA PRO A 79 2.34 -1.34 5.89
C PRO A 79 2.86 -0.77 7.21
N HIS A 80 2.07 -0.76 8.30
CA HIS A 80 2.48 -0.25 9.61
C HIS A 80 3.55 -1.11 10.29
N ASP A 81 3.51 -2.44 10.09
CA ASP A 81 4.45 -3.41 10.70
C ASP A 81 5.54 -3.86 9.72
N PHE A 82 5.60 -3.29 8.53
CA PHE A 82 6.51 -3.75 7.50
C PHE A 82 7.96 -3.37 7.81
N ALA A 83 8.81 -4.39 8.01
CA ALA A 83 10.25 -4.25 8.17
C ALA A 83 10.99 -4.71 6.90
N PRO A 84 11.70 -3.80 6.18
CA PRO A 84 12.35 -4.15 4.94
C PRO A 84 13.57 -5.04 5.16
N SER A 85 13.78 -6.02 4.29
CA SER A 85 15.04 -6.75 4.20
C SER A 85 16.16 -5.87 3.63
N SER A 86 17.43 -6.22 3.87
CA SER A 86 18.57 -5.49 3.30
C SER A 86 18.52 -5.40 1.77
N GLN A 87 17.90 -6.37 1.08
CA GLN A 87 17.73 -6.33 -0.36
C GLN A 87 16.70 -5.27 -0.76
N GLN A 88 15.60 -5.14 -0.02
CA GLN A 88 14.56 -4.13 -0.26
C GLN A 88 15.08 -2.72 0.02
N VAL A 89 15.85 -2.54 1.11
CA VAL A 89 16.57 -1.28 1.36
C VAL A 89 17.47 -0.92 0.18
N ALA A 90 18.23 -1.88 -0.35
CA ALA A 90 19.08 -1.63 -1.53
C ALA A 90 18.26 -1.29 -2.79
N GLN A 91 17.06 -1.83 -2.95
CA GLN A 91 16.15 -1.48 -4.05
C GLN A 91 15.67 -0.04 -3.95
N ILE A 92 15.30 0.42 -2.74
CA ILE A 92 14.89 1.80 -2.47
C ILE A 92 16.05 2.76 -2.81
N VAL A 93 17.24 2.53 -2.25
CA VAL A 93 18.41 3.41 -2.42
C VAL A 93 18.90 3.48 -3.87
N GLN A 94 18.69 2.42 -4.67
CA GLN A 94 19.09 2.37 -6.09
C GLN A 94 17.98 2.78 -7.06
N ALA A 95 16.80 3.15 -6.55
CA ALA A 95 15.70 3.58 -7.40
C ALA A 95 15.94 4.99 -7.95
N ASP A 96 15.52 5.22 -9.19
CA ASP A 96 15.44 6.58 -9.77
C ASP A 96 14.22 7.32 -9.21
N LEU A 97 13.14 6.59 -8.94
CA LEU A 97 11.91 7.09 -8.34
C LEU A 97 11.36 6.08 -7.32
N VAL A 98 11.12 6.55 -6.11
CA VAL A 98 10.34 5.84 -5.10
C VAL A 98 8.99 6.53 -4.94
N ILE A 99 7.91 5.76 -5.03
CA ILE A 99 6.53 6.21 -4.79
C ILE A 99 6.14 5.63 -3.44
N ALA A 100 6.05 6.48 -2.43
CA ALA A 100 5.70 6.14 -1.07
C ALA A 100 4.34 6.74 -0.70
N ASN A 101 3.70 6.18 0.32
CA ASN A 101 2.48 6.77 0.84
C ASN A 101 2.78 8.04 1.64
N GLY A 102 3.67 7.97 2.61
CA GLY A 102 3.98 9.06 3.52
C GLY A 102 3.03 9.14 4.73
N LEU A 103 3.06 10.24 5.45
CA LEU A 103 2.30 10.50 6.68
C LEU A 103 2.51 9.42 7.75
N GLY A 104 3.69 8.78 7.78
CA GLY A 104 4.05 7.77 8.78
C GLY A 104 3.41 6.40 8.59
N LEU A 105 2.71 6.13 7.46
CA LEU A 105 2.12 4.82 7.18
C LEU A 105 3.18 3.71 7.24
N GLU A 106 4.29 3.90 6.52
CA GLU A 106 5.37 2.95 6.41
C GLU A 106 6.62 3.35 7.21
N ALA A 107 6.42 3.67 8.50
CA ALA A 107 7.49 4.14 9.40
C ALA A 107 8.74 3.23 9.42
N GLY A 108 8.58 1.93 9.20
CA GLY A 108 9.70 0.99 9.06
C GLY A 108 10.61 1.23 7.84
N LEU A 109 10.20 2.11 6.89
CA LEU A 109 10.97 2.49 5.71
C LEU A 109 11.66 3.85 5.81
N ASP A 110 11.41 4.66 6.83
CA ASP A 110 11.84 6.06 6.93
C ASP A 110 13.35 6.22 6.73
N ASP A 111 14.17 5.45 7.43
CA ASP A 111 15.63 5.46 7.28
C ASP A 111 16.06 5.13 5.84
N ALA A 112 15.37 4.21 5.17
CA ALA A 112 15.68 3.81 3.80
C ALA A 112 15.29 4.89 2.79
N LEU A 113 14.15 5.53 2.99
CA LEU A 113 13.66 6.65 2.17
C LEU A 113 14.57 7.87 2.32
N ASP A 114 15.03 8.19 3.53
CA ASP A 114 15.96 9.29 3.79
C ASP A 114 17.34 9.04 3.18
N ASN A 115 17.83 7.81 3.25
CA ASN A 115 19.06 7.43 2.57
C ASN A 115 18.93 7.55 1.05
N ALA A 116 17.81 7.11 0.47
CA ALA A 116 17.55 7.24 -0.95
C ALA A 116 17.53 8.71 -1.39
N ARG A 117 16.85 9.60 -0.64
CA ARG A 117 16.86 11.06 -0.89
C ARG A 117 18.28 11.63 -0.84
N SER A 118 19.07 11.21 0.15
CA SER A 118 20.47 11.66 0.33
C SER A 118 21.38 11.22 -0.82
N ASP A 119 21.11 10.05 -1.41
CA ASP A 119 21.83 9.50 -2.56
C ASP A 119 21.33 10.03 -3.91
N GLY A 120 20.28 10.86 -3.91
CA GLY A 120 19.78 11.58 -5.09
C GLY A 120 18.56 10.94 -5.76
N ALA A 121 17.97 9.90 -5.19
CA ALA A 121 16.69 9.37 -5.65
C ALA A 121 15.56 10.39 -5.44
N THR A 122 14.59 10.39 -6.35
CA THR A 122 13.35 11.14 -6.13
C THR A 122 12.40 10.27 -5.29
N VAL A 123 11.96 10.77 -4.14
CA VAL A 123 10.92 10.14 -3.32
C VAL A 123 9.67 10.99 -3.40
N LEU A 124 8.58 10.40 -3.89
CA LEU A 124 7.27 11.02 -4.04
C LEU A 124 6.32 10.45 -2.97
N GLU A 125 6.04 11.22 -1.93
CA GLU A 125 5.09 10.89 -0.87
C GLU A 125 3.71 11.39 -1.27
N ILE A 126 2.82 10.45 -1.54
CA ILE A 126 1.53 10.73 -2.20
C ILE A 126 0.53 11.34 -1.23
N ALA A 127 0.41 10.83 -0.01
CA ALA A 127 -0.64 11.23 0.91
C ALA A 127 -0.57 12.73 1.26
N GLU A 128 0.63 13.30 1.40
CA GLU A 128 0.85 14.71 1.67
C GLU A 128 0.36 15.63 0.53
N LEU A 129 0.27 15.11 -0.70
CA LEU A 129 0.00 15.86 -1.92
C LEU A 129 -1.47 15.81 -2.37
N VAL A 130 -2.31 15.04 -1.68
CA VAL A 130 -3.70 14.80 -2.10
C VAL A 130 -4.72 15.34 -1.10
N ASP A 131 -4.38 16.41 -0.39
CA ASP A 131 -5.25 17.10 0.58
C ASP A 131 -5.65 16.15 1.73
N PRO A 132 -4.69 15.79 2.61
CA PRO A 132 -4.95 14.88 3.71
C PRO A 132 -5.97 15.43 4.71
N ILE A 133 -6.66 14.54 5.40
CA ILE A 133 -7.58 14.87 6.50
C ILE A 133 -6.96 14.46 7.84
N PRO A 134 -7.28 15.15 8.93
CA PRO A 134 -6.88 14.69 10.25
C PRO A 134 -7.59 13.38 10.59
N PHE A 135 -7.01 12.60 11.50
CA PHE A 135 -7.75 11.50 12.13
C PHE A 135 -9.05 12.02 12.75
N GLY A 136 -10.10 11.20 12.73
CA GLY A 136 -11.39 11.55 13.32
C GLY A 136 -11.27 11.81 14.83
N GLU A 137 -12.12 12.71 15.37
CA GLU A 137 -12.13 13.08 16.80
C GLU A 137 -12.46 11.90 17.75
N HIS A 138 -12.62 10.68 17.24
CA HIS A 138 -12.98 9.50 18.02
C HIS A 138 -11.79 8.85 18.73
N ALA A 139 -10.56 9.28 18.46
CA ALA A 139 -9.35 8.70 19.05
C ALA A 139 -8.93 9.34 20.38
N ASP A 140 -9.41 10.55 20.76
CA ASP A 140 -8.77 11.35 21.80
C ASP A 140 -9.73 11.99 22.84
N ASP A 141 -10.93 11.45 23.13
CA ASP A 141 -11.75 11.99 24.23
C ASP A 141 -11.36 11.42 25.62
N HIS A 142 -10.06 11.24 25.84
CA HIS A 142 -9.49 11.14 27.18
C HIS A 142 -8.91 12.50 27.60
N SER A 143 -9.72 13.56 27.56
CA SER A 143 -9.39 14.79 28.28
C SER A 143 -9.37 14.46 29.77
N ASP A 144 -8.19 14.26 30.31
CA ASP A 144 -7.90 14.26 31.74
C ASP A 144 -8.45 15.53 32.37
N ASP A 145 -9.65 15.42 32.94
CA ASP A 145 -10.26 16.44 33.78
C ASP A 145 -9.54 16.45 35.16
N HIS A 146 -8.26 16.83 35.14
CA HIS A 146 -7.52 17.12 36.37
C HIS A 146 -7.84 18.53 36.84
N ALA A 147 -8.89 18.60 37.68
CA ALA A 147 -9.17 19.77 38.49
C ALA A 147 -7.94 20.21 39.28
N ASP A 148 -7.62 21.50 39.14
CA ASP A 148 -6.69 22.27 39.94
C ASP A 148 -6.72 21.92 41.45
N GLU A 149 -5.61 21.42 41.98
CA GLU A 149 -5.24 21.72 43.37
C GLU A 149 -3.81 22.27 43.44
N ALA A 150 -3.74 23.47 43.99
CA ALA A 150 -2.58 24.32 44.03
C ALA A 150 -1.48 23.86 45.00
N ALA A 151 -0.27 24.15 44.60
CA ALA A 151 0.93 24.54 45.39
C ALA A 151 1.70 23.48 46.17
N THR A 152 2.97 23.28 45.80
CA THR A 152 4.13 23.86 46.57
C THR A 152 5.41 23.67 45.74
N GLU A 153 6.23 24.73 45.75
CA GLU A 153 7.56 24.80 45.16
C GLU A 153 8.50 23.84 45.86
N ASP A 154 9.26 23.02 45.08
CA ASP A 154 10.60 22.60 45.48
C ASP A 154 11.46 22.33 44.22
N ASP A 155 12.60 23.01 44.24
CA ASP A 155 13.63 23.15 43.26
C ASP A 155 14.49 21.85 43.16
N HIS A 156 14.37 21.06 42.09
CA HIS A 156 15.41 20.11 41.71
C HIS A 156 15.59 20.10 40.18
N ALA A 157 16.71 20.71 39.76
CA ALA A 157 17.28 20.51 38.45
C ALA A 157 17.77 19.05 38.33
N ASP A 158 17.29 18.31 37.33
CA ASP A 158 18.03 17.21 36.75
C ASP A 158 17.56 16.93 35.31
N GLU A 159 18.55 16.96 34.44
CA GLU A 159 18.78 16.32 33.17
C GLU A 159 17.57 15.96 32.30
N ALA A 160 17.39 16.77 31.23
CA ALA A 160 16.53 16.49 30.10
C ALA A 160 17.00 15.19 29.41
N ALA A 161 16.30 14.11 29.67
CA ALA A 161 16.17 13.05 28.71
C ALA A 161 15.26 13.58 27.57
N THR A 162 15.83 13.81 26.41
CA THR A 162 15.04 13.97 25.19
C THR A 162 14.46 12.61 24.89
N GLU A 163 13.23 12.36 25.32
CA GLU A 163 12.39 11.35 24.73
C GLU A 163 12.06 11.90 23.33
N ASP A 164 12.62 11.26 22.30
CA ASP A 164 12.15 11.42 20.95
C ASP A 164 10.72 10.84 20.92
N GLU A 165 9.76 11.68 21.29
CA GLU A 165 8.37 11.43 20.96
C GLU A 165 8.29 11.46 19.42
N HIS A 166 8.23 10.29 18.80
CA HIS A 166 7.78 10.15 17.43
C HIS A 166 6.34 10.69 17.42
N GLU A 167 6.18 11.95 17.04
CA GLU A 167 4.87 12.53 16.72
C GLU A 167 4.27 11.64 15.62
N HIS A 168 3.37 10.74 15.99
CA HIS A 168 2.45 10.13 15.05
C HIS A 168 1.71 11.28 14.40
N GLY A 169 1.76 11.37 13.05
CA GLY A 169 1.23 12.50 12.31
C GLY A 169 -0.23 12.75 12.68
N SER A 170 -0.61 14.01 12.78
CA SER A 170 -1.99 14.43 13.06
C SER A 170 -2.95 14.13 11.89
N GLU A 171 -2.40 13.70 10.74
CA GLU A 171 -3.13 13.46 9.49
C GLU A 171 -3.22 11.96 9.20
N ASP A 172 -4.38 11.53 8.72
CA ASP A 172 -4.69 10.15 8.37
C ASP A 172 -3.93 9.75 7.08
N PRO A 173 -3.08 8.70 7.10
CA PRO A 173 -2.33 8.25 5.94
C PRO A 173 -3.16 7.40 4.95
N HIS A 174 -4.38 6.97 5.29
CA HIS A 174 -5.17 5.98 4.54
C HIS A 174 -5.92 6.59 3.34
N VAL A 175 -5.25 7.46 2.59
CA VAL A 175 -5.83 8.30 1.50
C VAL A 175 -6.49 7.50 0.38
N TRP A 176 -6.11 6.24 0.18
CA TRP A 176 -6.61 5.39 -0.92
C TRP A 176 -8.07 5.01 -0.79
N PHE A 177 -8.69 5.19 0.37
CA PHE A 177 -10.12 4.98 0.56
C PHE A 177 -10.99 6.10 -0.02
N ASP A 178 -10.40 7.25 -0.36
CA ASP A 178 -11.04 8.24 -1.24
C ASP A 178 -10.52 8.09 -2.68
N MET A 179 -11.34 7.51 -3.54
CA MET A 179 -10.97 7.28 -4.94
C MET A 179 -10.74 8.58 -5.72
N THR A 180 -11.30 9.73 -5.27
CA THR A 180 -11.03 11.04 -5.90
C THR A 180 -9.60 11.49 -5.61
N ARG A 181 -9.12 11.29 -4.39
CA ARG A 181 -7.73 11.53 -4.00
C ARG A 181 -6.78 10.62 -4.75
N MET A 182 -7.12 9.34 -4.89
CA MET A 182 -6.31 8.40 -5.68
C MET A 182 -6.29 8.70 -7.17
N ALA A 183 -7.35 9.27 -7.74
CA ALA A 183 -7.30 9.77 -9.11
C ALA A 183 -6.31 10.95 -9.23
N THR A 184 -6.26 11.84 -8.24
CA THR A 184 -5.25 12.91 -8.18
C THR A 184 -3.84 12.32 -8.00
N ALA A 185 -3.67 11.30 -7.17
CA ALA A 185 -2.42 10.57 -7.02
C ALA A 185 -1.91 9.99 -8.36
N ALA A 186 -2.79 9.41 -9.16
CA ALA A 186 -2.44 8.88 -10.48
C ALA A 186 -1.92 9.99 -11.43
N GLU A 187 -2.55 11.17 -11.41
CA GLU A 187 -2.08 12.34 -12.18
C GLU A 187 -0.69 12.81 -11.70
N LEU A 188 -0.47 12.88 -10.38
CA LEU A 188 0.82 13.25 -9.79
C LEU A 188 1.93 12.25 -10.12
N ILE A 189 1.66 10.96 -10.01
CA ILE A 189 2.60 9.89 -10.38
C ILE A 189 2.94 9.99 -11.87
N GLY A 190 1.94 10.12 -12.73
CA GLY A 190 2.15 10.29 -14.17
C GLY A 190 2.97 11.53 -14.51
N ALA A 191 2.70 12.66 -13.87
CA ALA A 191 3.45 13.89 -14.04
C ALA A 191 4.90 13.75 -13.57
N GLN A 192 5.16 13.08 -12.45
CA GLN A 192 6.51 12.83 -11.94
C GLN A 192 7.29 11.91 -12.90
N LEU A 193 6.69 10.81 -13.35
CA LEU A 193 7.29 9.89 -14.32
C LEU A 193 7.60 10.59 -15.65
N ALA A 194 6.78 11.54 -16.07
CA ALA A 194 6.99 12.30 -17.31
C ALA A 194 8.26 13.17 -17.27
N THR A 195 8.77 13.53 -16.10
CA THR A 195 9.98 14.36 -15.95
C THR A 195 11.21 13.70 -16.56
N THR A 196 11.27 12.38 -16.56
CA THR A 196 12.40 11.58 -17.09
C THR A 196 11.98 10.67 -18.25
N GLY A 197 10.76 10.12 -18.23
CA GLY A 197 10.26 9.13 -19.19
C GLY A 197 9.52 9.71 -20.41
N GLY A 198 9.21 11.01 -20.40
CA GLY A 198 8.48 11.67 -21.49
C GLY A 198 6.98 11.83 -21.26
N THR A 199 6.33 12.64 -22.11
CA THR A 199 4.94 13.10 -21.92
C THR A 199 3.89 11.99 -21.91
N ALA A 200 4.17 10.82 -22.49
CA ALA A 200 3.26 9.68 -22.48
C ALA A 200 2.85 9.25 -21.04
N TYR A 201 3.77 9.37 -20.09
CA TYR A 201 3.45 9.04 -18.69
C TYR A 201 2.42 9.98 -18.08
N ALA A 202 2.49 11.28 -18.38
CA ALA A 202 1.49 12.23 -17.89
C ALA A 202 0.11 11.99 -18.55
N GLU A 203 0.09 11.65 -19.84
CA GLU A 203 -1.14 11.30 -20.54
C GLU A 203 -1.75 10.03 -19.96
N CYS A 204 -0.94 9.00 -19.71
CA CYS A 204 -1.36 7.75 -19.07
C CYS A 204 -1.80 7.95 -17.60
N GLY A 205 -1.14 8.84 -16.85
CA GLY A 205 -1.59 9.23 -15.50
C GLY A 205 -3.01 9.79 -15.52
N THR A 206 -3.30 10.67 -16.49
CA THR A 206 -4.65 11.22 -16.69
C THR A 206 -5.65 10.11 -17.07
N GLU A 207 -5.29 9.18 -17.96
CA GLU A 207 -6.16 8.07 -18.37
C GLU A 207 -6.48 7.14 -17.18
N VAL A 208 -5.48 6.83 -16.34
CA VAL A 208 -5.68 6.03 -15.12
C VAL A 208 -6.58 6.77 -14.14
N ALA A 209 -6.39 8.06 -13.95
CA ALA A 209 -7.23 8.89 -13.10
C ALA A 209 -8.70 8.91 -13.58
N GLU A 210 -8.94 9.00 -14.89
CA GLU A 210 -10.29 8.92 -15.46
C GLU A 210 -10.93 7.55 -15.20
N ARG A 211 -10.17 6.47 -15.30
CA ARG A 211 -10.66 5.11 -14.96
C ARG A 211 -11.03 4.99 -13.48
N ILE A 212 -10.20 5.57 -12.59
CA ILE A 212 -10.48 5.58 -11.15
C ILE A 212 -11.77 6.36 -10.87
N ARG A 213 -11.95 7.56 -11.45
CA ARG A 213 -13.17 8.37 -11.30
C ARG A 213 -14.41 7.67 -11.85
N ALA A 214 -14.26 6.89 -12.93
CA ALA A 214 -15.37 6.11 -13.47
C ALA A 214 -15.78 4.95 -12.55
N ALA A 215 -14.80 4.25 -11.96
CA ALA A 215 -15.04 3.18 -10.99
C ALA A 215 -15.60 3.72 -9.66
N GLU A 216 -15.19 4.93 -9.26
CA GLU A 216 -15.71 5.61 -8.06
C GLU A 216 -17.22 5.75 -8.10
N ALA A 217 -17.78 6.07 -9.25
CA ALA A 217 -19.25 6.21 -9.38
C ALA A 217 -19.99 4.89 -9.10
N GLU A 218 -19.41 3.74 -9.43
CA GLU A 218 -19.98 2.42 -9.15
C GLU A 218 -19.81 2.04 -7.67
N VAL A 219 -18.62 2.32 -7.08
CA VAL A 219 -18.34 2.15 -5.65
C VAL A 219 -19.31 2.99 -4.82
N ARG A 220 -19.46 4.27 -5.18
CA ARG A 220 -20.40 5.19 -4.53
C ARG A 220 -21.82 4.66 -4.57
N ALA A 221 -22.31 4.23 -5.74
CA ALA A 221 -23.65 3.69 -5.88
C ALA A 221 -23.87 2.43 -4.99
N THR A 222 -22.83 1.59 -4.85
CA THR A 222 -22.86 0.43 -3.97
C THR A 222 -22.95 0.84 -2.50
N LEU A 223 -22.08 1.72 -2.03
CA LEU A 223 -22.06 2.20 -0.65
C LEU A 223 -23.32 3.01 -0.32
N GLU A 224 -23.81 3.87 -1.23
CA GLU A 224 -25.05 4.62 -1.05
C GLU A 224 -26.31 3.76 -1.06
N SER A 225 -26.24 2.49 -1.48
CA SER A 225 -27.33 1.53 -1.36
C SER A 225 -27.63 1.15 0.09
N VAL A 226 -26.67 1.33 1.01
CA VAL A 226 -26.88 1.19 2.44
C VAL A 226 -27.75 2.33 2.93
N PRO A 227 -28.86 2.06 3.68
CA PRO A 227 -29.67 3.12 4.28
C PRO A 227 -28.84 4.07 5.17
N ALA A 228 -29.12 5.36 5.13
CA ALA A 228 -28.30 6.36 5.81
C ALA A 228 -28.20 6.14 7.32
N ASP A 229 -29.26 5.62 7.94
CA ASP A 229 -29.33 5.24 9.36
C ASP A 229 -28.58 3.94 9.70
N ARG A 230 -27.98 3.29 8.73
CA ARG A 230 -27.17 2.07 8.88
C ARG A 230 -25.72 2.26 8.41
N ARG A 231 -25.32 3.46 8.00
CA ARG A 231 -23.97 3.76 7.56
C ARG A 231 -23.05 4.03 8.74
N ILE A 232 -22.99 3.05 9.65
CA ILE A 232 -22.19 3.08 10.87
C ILE A 232 -21.16 1.98 10.79
N LEU A 233 -19.88 2.34 10.95
CA LEU A 233 -18.74 1.44 10.86
C LEU A 233 -18.13 1.24 12.25
N VAL A 234 -17.74 0.01 12.54
CA VAL A 234 -16.78 -0.34 13.58
C VAL A 234 -15.63 -1.06 12.88
N THR A 235 -14.41 -0.57 13.06
CA THR A 235 -13.23 -1.03 12.33
C THR A 235 -12.19 -1.62 13.28
N ASP A 236 -11.18 -2.31 12.74
CA ASP A 236 -10.08 -2.83 13.55
C ASP A 236 -9.16 -1.72 14.06
N HIS A 237 -8.83 -0.72 13.23
CA HIS A 237 -8.11 0.48 13.60
C HIS A 237 -8.68 1.69 12.81
N ASP A 238 -8.19 2.89 13.10
CA ASP A 238 -8.69 4.11 12.46
C ASP A 238 -8.11 4.30 11.06
N ALA A 239 -8.62 3.52 10.10
CA ALA A 239 -8.16 3.50 8.71
C ALA A 239 -9.23 3.92 7.69
N LEU A 240 -10.50 3.95 8.07
CA LEU A 240 -11.60 4.20 7.13
C LEU A 240 -12.13 5.65 7.16
N GLY A 241 -11.36 6.60 7.73
CA GLY A 241 -11.73 8.01 7.81
C GLY A 241 -12.08 8.62 6.45
N TYR A 242 -11.25 8.39 5.45
CA TYR A 242 -11.51 8.86 4.07
C TYR A 242 -12.73 8.22 3.41
N LEU A 243 -12.99 6.93 3.67
CA LEU A 243 -14.21 6.28 3.18
C LEU A 243 -15.44 6.88 3.84
N ALA A 244 -15.37 7.10 5.16
CA ALA A 244 -16.48 7.69 5.92
C ALA A 244 -16.80 9.11 5.42
N ASP A 245 -15.79 9.96 5.24
CA ASP A 245 -15.93 11.32 4.71
C ASP A 245 -16.48 11.32 3.28
N ALA A 246 -15.89 10.53 2.37
CA ALA A 246 -16.25 10.54 0.96
C ALA A 246 -17.65 9.99 0.67
N TYR A 247 -18.13 9.01 1.46
CA TYR A 247 -19.37 8.27 1.16
C TYR A 247 -20.48 8.45 2.22
N GLY A 248 -20.26 9.31 3.22
CA GLY A 248 -21.27 9.66 4.23
C GLY A 248 -21.54 8.54 5.21
N TYR A 249 -20.48 7.94 5.72
CA TYR A 249 -20.50 6.97 6.81
C TYR A 249 -20.03 7.62 8.11
N GLU A 250 -20.30 6.99 9.23
CA GLU A 250 -19.85 7.36 10.57
C GLU A 250 -19.00 6.22 11.12
N ILE A 251 -17.85 6.52 11.71
CA ILE A 251 -17.06 5.55 12.46
C ILE A 251 -17.48 5.66 13.92
N ALA A 252 -18.19 4.64 14.41
CA ALA A 252 -18.67 4.61 15.79
C ALA A 252 -17.60 4.15 16.79
N GLY A 253 -16.53 3.55 16.31
CA GLY A 253 -15.38 3.13 17.11
C GLY A 253 -14.46 2.17 16.42
N THR A 254 -13.32 1.93 17.05
CA THR A 254 -12.26 1.06 16.54
C THR A 254 -11.85 0.04 17.61
N VAL A 255 -11.43 -1.15 17.17
CA VAL A 255 -10.92 -2.20 18.08
C VAL A 255 -9.58 -1.80 18.68
N ILE A 256 -8.73 -1.16 17.86
CA ILE A 256 -7.46 -0.53 18.24
C ILE A 256 -7.68 0.98 18.08
N PRO A 257 -7.76 1.76 19.18
CA PRO A 257 -8.04 3.19 19.12
C PRO A 257 -6.80 3.97 18.66
N SER A 258 -6.39 3.76 17.42
CA SER A 258 -5.18 4.36 16.84
C SER A 258 -5.25 4.27 15.31
N GLY A 259 -4.57 5.20 14.63
CA GLY A 259 -4.31 5.16 13.19
C GLY A 259 -3.25 4.14 12.76
N THR A 260 -2.76 3.32 13.67
CA THR A 260 -1.79 2.24 13.40
C THR A 260 -2.23 0.93 14.04
N THR A 261 -1.89 -0.18 13.40
CA THR A 261 -2.13 -1.55 13.90
C THR A 261 -1.19 -1.94 15.05
N LEU A 262 -0.14 -1.17 15.31
CA LEU A 262 0.88 -1.47 16.32
C LEU A 262 0.46 -1.11 17.75
N ALA A 263 -0.62 -0.35 17.94
CA ALA A 263 -1.11 0.01 19.26
C ALA A 263 -1.87 -1.14 19.93
N GLU A 264 -1.85 -1.17 21.25
CA GLU A 264 -2.58 -2.17 22.04
C GLU A 264 -3.76 -1.50 22.78
N PRO A 265 -5.02 -1.91 22.52
CA PRO A 265 -6.17 -1.36 23.24
C PRO A 265 -6.19 -1.82 24.71
N SER A 266 -6.67 -0.95 25.59
CA SER A 266 -6.92 -1.32 26.98
C SER A 266 -8.20 -2.15 27.12
N SER A 267 -8.36 -2.83 28.26
CA SER A 267 -9.61 -3.55 28.56
C SER A 267 -10.83 -2.60 28.69
N ALA A 268 -10.57 -1.32 29.02
CA ALA A 268 -11.62 -0.31 29.12
C ALA A 268 -12.10 0.09 27.74
N ASP A 269 -11.20 0.32 26.78
CA ASP A 269 -11.52 0.67 25.40
C ASP A 269 -12.37 -0.43 24.74
N LEU A 270 -11.97 -1.70 24.92
CA LEU A 270 -12.73 -2.84 24.40
C LEU A 270 -14.13 -2.97 25.04
N ALA A 271 -14.26 -2.69 26.33
CA ALA A 271 -15.57 -2.72 27.00
C ALA A 271 -16.47 -1.57 26.54
N GLU A 272 -15.91 -0.39 26.29
CA GLU A 272 -16.64 0.75 25.73
C GLU A 272 -17.10 0.45 24.31
N LEU A 273 -16.20 -0.07 23.45
CA LEU A 273 -16.55 -0.48 22.08
C LEU A 273 -17.68 -1.51 22.05
N VAL A 274 -17.67 -2.53 22.94
CA VAL A 274 -18.79 -3.47 23.09
C VAL A 274 -20.09 -2.75 23.42
N SER A 275 -20.04 -1.73 24.29
CA SER A 275 -21.22 -0.91 24.64
C SER A 275 -21.73 -0.10 23.45
N VAL A 276 -20.84 0.48 22.66
CA VAL A 276 -21.16 1.22 21.41
C VAL A 276 -21.84 0.29 20.41
N ILE A 277 -21.25 -0.85 20.10
CA ILE A 277 -21.80 -1.84 19.15
C ILE A 277 -23.21 -2.27 19.57
N VAL A 278 -23.44 -2.49 20.88
CA VAL A 278 -24.74 -2.88 21.41
C VAL A 278 -25.75 -1.74 21.35
N THR A 279 -25.35 -0.50 21.60
CA THR A 279 -26.23 0.68 21.66
C THR A 279 -26.66 1.11 20.26
N GLU A 280 -25.70 1.18 19.32
CA GLU A 280 -25.93 1.59 17.94
C GLU A 280 -26.45 0.45 17.06
N ASP A 281 -26.61 -0.76 17.60
CA ASP A 281 -27.08 -1.95 16.88
C ASP A 281 -26.23 -2.29 15.64
N VAL A 282 -24.90 -2.12 15.76
CA VAL A 282 -23.95 -2.34 14.67
C VAL A 282 -23.88 -3.82 14.31
N PRO A 283 -24.12 -4.22 13.04
CA PRO A 283 -24.21 -5.64 12.67
C PRO A 283 -22.85 -6.28 12.35
N ALA A 284 -21.80 -5.49 12.16
CA ALA A 284 -20.50 -5.99 11.73
C ALA A 284 -19.32 -5.16 12.25
N ILE A 285 -18.19 -5.84 12.50
CA ILE A 285 -16.86 -5.24 12.68
C ILE A 285 -16.06 -5.50 11.41
N PHE A 286 -15.45 -4.47 10.86
CA PHE A 286 -14.64 -4.56 9.66
C PHE A 286 -13.16 -4.65 10.03
N ALA A 287 -12.55 -5.80 9.74
CA ALA A 287 -11.18 -6.13 10.11
C ALA A 287 -10.24 -6.07 8.89
N ASN A 288 -8.98 -5.72 9.13
CA ASN A 288 -7.93 -5.74 8.12
C ASN A 288 -7.57 -7.19 7.74
N SER A 289 -7.60 -7.51 6.45
CA SER A 289 -7.25 -8.85 5.95
C SER A 289 -5.76 -9.18 6.07
N ALA A 290 -4.91 -8.18 6.27
CA ALA A 290 -3.48 -8.35 6.51
C ALA A 290 -3.15 -8.75 7.96
N GLU A 291 -4.13 -8.62 8.88
CA GLU A 291 -3.96 -8.85 10.31
C GLU A 291 -4.86 -9.97 10.84
N PRO A 292 -4.49 -10.63 11.96
CA PRO A 292 -5.35 -11.61 12.61
C PRO A 292 -6.62 -11.00 13.19
N SER A 293 -7.80 -11.44 12.78
CA SER A 293 -9.11 -10.94 13.27
C SER A 293 -9.46 -11.35 14.71
N THR A 294 -8.55 -11.99 15.44
CA THR A 294 -8.82 -12.62 16.76
C THR A 294 -9.38 -11.63 17.79
N LEU A 295 -8.89 -10.39 17.80
CA LEU A 295 -9.35 -9.38 18.74
C LEU A 295 -10.75 -8.87 18.36
N ALA A 296 -11.00 -8.62 17.09
CA ALA A 296 -12.32 -8.25 16.57
C ALA A 296 -13.36 -9.37 16.83
N GLU A 297 -12.96 -10.63 16.67
CA GLU A 297 -13.81 -11.79 17.00
C GLU A 297 -14.14 -11.87 18.50
N ALA A 298 -13.19 -11.55 19.37
CA ALA A 298 -13.41 -11.51 20.82
C ALA A 298 -14.39 -10.39 21.19
N VAL A 299 -14.24 -9.18 20.61
CA VAL A 299 -15.17 -8.07 20.80
C VAL A 299 -16.58 -8.45 20.32
N ALA A 300 -16.69 -9.00 19.10
CA ALA A 300 -17.98 -9.45 18.55
C ALA A 300 -18.67 -10.46 19.49
N ALA A 301 -17.93 -11.45 20.01
CA ALA A 301 -18.46 -12.46 20.93
C ALA A 301 -18.93 -11.86 22.25
N GLU A 302 -18.21 -10.86 22.80
CA GLU A 302 -18.55 -10.22 24.09
C GLU A 302 -19.86 -9.40 24.01
N THR A 303 -20.26 -8.93 22.82
CA THR A 303 -21.53 -8.22 22.61
C THR A 303 -22.75 -9.09 22.96
N GLY A 304 -22.61 -10.42 22.94
CA GLY A 304 -23.72 -11.37 23.10
C GLY A 304 -24.76 -11.31 21.97
N ARG A 305 -24.43 -10.66 20.84
CA ARG A 305 -25.27 -10.49 19.65
C ARG A 305 -24.66 -11.22 18.44
N ASP A 306 -25.40 -11.29 17.32
CA ASP A 306 -24.91 -11.82 16.05
C ASP A 306 -24.18 -10.73 15.27
N VAL A 307 -23.01 -10.33 15.76
CA VAL A 307 -22.12 -9.35 15.12
C VAL A 307 -21.11 -10.12 14.26
N GLN A 308 -21.03 -9.78 12.97
CA GLN A 308 -20.11 -10.41 12.04
C GLN A 308 -18.74 -9.73 12.09
N VAL A 309 -17.67 -10.50 11.90
CA VAL A 309 -16.35 -9.95 11.56
C VAL A 309 -16.14 -10.12 10.05
N VAL A 310 -15.96 -9.02 9.36
CA VAL A 310 -15.84 -8.96 7.89
C VAL A 310 -14.46 -8.46 7.55
N SER A 311 -13.65 -9.28 6.89
CA SER A 311 -12.30 -8.87 6.46
C SER A 311 -12.38 -8.01 5.21
N LEU A 312 -11.76 -6.82 5.26
CA LEU A 312 -11.55 -5.89 4.15
C LEU A 312 -10.07 -5.84 3.76
N TYR A 313 -9.81 -5.43 2.53
CA TYR A 313 -8.46 -5.18 2.03
C TYR A 313 -8.02 -3.77 2.44
N VAL A 314 -7.60 -3.59 3.70
CA VAL A 314 -7.29 -2.26 4.25
C VAL A 314 -5.90 -1.79 3.83
N GLY A 315 -4.83 -2.48 4.19
CA GLY A 315 -3.45 -2.05 3.95
C GLY A 315 -2.78 -2.72 2.73
N SER A 316 -3.43 -3.70 2.10
CA SER A 316 -2.83 -4.49 1.02
C SER A 316 -3.88 -4.95 0.01
N LEU A 317 -3.46 -5.13 -1.25
CA LEU A 317 -4.26 -5.84 -2.24
C LEU A 317 -4.39 -7.33 -1.88
N GLY A 318 -5.33 -7.99 -2.52
CA GLY A 318 -5.55 -9.43 -2.38
C GLY A 318 -4.72 -10.28 -3.34
N GLU A 319 -4.60 -11.56 -3.00
CA GLU A 319 -3.96 -12.56 -3.86
C GLU A 319 -4.72 -12.77 -5.19
N PRO A 320 -4.04 -13.26 -6.24
CA PRO A 320 -4.70 -13.57 -7.50
C PRO A 320 -5.91 -14.50 -7.33
N GLY A 321 -7.07 -14.09 -7.82
CA GLY A 321 -8.35 -14.80 -7.69
C GLY A 321 -9.18 -14.41 -6.45
N SER A 322 -8.71 -13.42 -5.68
CA SER A 322 -9.44 -12.89 -4.51
C SER A 322 -10.57 -11.92 -4.90
N GLY A 323 -10.49 -11.32 -6.08
CA GLY A 323 -11.38 -10.23 -6.51
C GLY A 323 -10.91 -8.85 -6.02
N ALA A 324 -9.68 -8.74 -5.50
CA ALA A 324 -9.05 -7.50 -5.04
C ALA A 324 -7.56 -7.41 -5.48
N GLU A 325 -7.26 -7.94 -6.68
CA GLU A 325 -5.89 -8.05 -7.19
C GLU A 325 -5.28 -6.72 -7.65
N ASP A 326 -6.11 -5.72 -7.89
CA ASP A 326 -5.75 -4.36 -8.25
C ASP A 326 -6.57 -3.35 -7.44
N TYR A 327 -6.17 -2.08 -7.50
CA TYR A 327 -6.81 -1.03 -6.70
C TYR A 327 -8.32 -0.90 -6.98
N LEU A 328 -8.74 -0.96 -8.24
CA LEU A 328 -10.16 -0.79 -8.59
C LEU A 328 -11.01 -1.96 -8.11
N SER A 329 -10.51 -3.17 -8.29
CA SER A 329 -11.19 -4.39 -7.83
C SER A 329 -11.21 -4.48 -6.31
N MET A 330 -10.17 -4.02 -5.61
CA MET A 330 -10.13 -3.91 -4.15
C MET A 330 -11.26 -3.01 -3.65
N MET A 331 -11.35 -1.77 -4.13
CA MET A 331 -12.39 -0.82 -3.72
C MET A 331 -13.81 -1.32 -4.01
N ALA A 332 -14.02 -1.96 -5.17
CA ALA A 332 -15.30 -2.55 -5.52
C ALA A 332 -15.65 -3.73 -4.61
N THR A 333 -14.70 -4.57 -4.26
CA THR A 333 -14.90 -5.72 -3.37
C THR A 333 -15.23 -5.26 -1.95
N ASP A 334 -14.47 -4.31 -1.39
CA ASP A 334 -14.70 -3.78 -0.06
C ASP A 334 -16.05 -3.06 0.04
N ALA A 335 -16.42 -2.26 -0.96
CA ALA A 335 -17.73 -1.63 -1.02
C ALA A 335 -18.87 -2.67 -0.97
N ASN A 336 -18.75 -3.77 -1.72
CA ASN A 336 -19.72 -4.85 -1.71
C ASN A 336 -19.78 -5.61 -0.37
N LEU A 337 -18.64 -5.85 0.28
CA LEU A 337 -18.56 -6.47 1.59
C LEU A 337 -19.24 -5.60 2.65
N ILE A 338 -18.91 -4.30 2.67
CA ILE A 338 -19.53 -3.31 3.57
C ILE A 338 -21.04 -3.24 3.36
N ALA A 339 -21.49 -3.03 2.12
CA ALA A 339 -22.92 -2.91 1.81
C ALA A 339 -23.68 -4.20 2.16
N THR A 340 -23.12 -5.37 1.91
CA THR A 340 -23.73 -6.66 2.24
C THR A 340 -23.85 -6.84 3.76
N ALA A 341 -22.84 -6.49 4.53
CA ALA A 341 -22.84 -6.62 5.99
C ALA A 341 -23.87 -5.69 6.65
N LEU A 342 -23.96 -4.44 6.19
CA LEU A 342 -24.80 -3.42 6.80
C LEU A 342 -26.27 -3.47 6.35
N THR A 343 -26.62 -4.24 5.29
CA THR A 343 -28.01 -4.33 4.80
C THR A 343 -28.77 -5.59 5.25
N ARG A 344 -28.17 -6.40 6.11
CA ARG A 344 -28.78 -7.63 6.68
C ARG A 344 -29.87 -7.36 7.71
#